data_aa23616a5c25e894e7058a5f688e7fa1
#
_entry.id   aa23616a5c25e894e7058a5f688e7fa1
#
_cell.length_a   1.000
_cell.length_b   1.000
_cell.length_c   1.000
_cell.angle_alpha   90.00
_cell.angle_beta   90.00
_cell.angle_gamma   90.00
#
_symmetry.space_group_name_H-M   'P 1'
#
loop_
_entity.id
_entity.type
_entity.pdbx_description
1 polymer ?
#
loop_
_entity_poly.entity_id
_entity_poly.type
_entity_poly.pdbx_seq_one_letter_code
_entity_poly.pdbx_strand_id
1 'polypeptide(L)'
;LSSHTIEEFHEKLVGSERLGTEWREQKPLYRPLPESAPYPVEALGDILGGAVETMSEIIQAPKAMCANSILASATLAVQGHIDVSIDGRIHPTSNFFISIGESGERKSAVDKVALKPHIDYQEELRKTHQEELKTYRLDIEVYNKIKDKFSRKPKNREDMRKALEMAGEEPFPPLLPFLISEEPTYEGLVKSLEQGQASQGLFSDEGGRF
;
A
#
# COMPACT_ATOMS: atom_id res chain seq x y z
N LEU A 1 7.59 -58.05 28.35
CA LEU A 1 7.31 -57.25 27.17
C LEU A 1 7.97 -57.96 26.00
N SER A 2 7.19 -58.70 25.19
CA SER A 2 7.68 -59.52 24.10
C SER A 2 8.13 -58.64 22.95
N SER A 3 9.37 -58.87 22.51
CA SER A 3 9.93 -58.28 21.31
C SER A 3 9.24 -58.84 20.08
N HIS A 4 8.26 -58.13 19.56
CA HIS A 4 7.79 -58.42 18.21
C HIS A 4 8.85 -57.91 17.24
N THR A 5 9.34 -58.79 16.40
CA THR A 5 10.32 -58.44 15.39
C THR A 5 9.69 -57.63 14.24
N ILE A 6 10.48 -56.81 13.58
CA ILE A 6 10.07 -56.00 12.42
C ILE A 6 9.41 -56.89 11.35
N GLU A 7 9.78 -58.13 11.28
CA GLU A 7 9.23 -59.14 10.35
C GLU A 7 7.74 -59.46 10.67
N GLU A 8 7.36 -59.61 11.94
CA GLU A 8 5.96 -59.83 12.33
C GLU A 8 5.09 -58.58 12.05
N PHE A 9 5.66 -57.41 12.12
CA PHE A 9 4.97 -56.19 11.73
C PHE A 9 4.79 -56.09 10.20
N HIS A 10 5.79 -56.52 9.46
CA HIS A 10 5.74 -56.59 7.99
C HIS A 10 4.70 -57.61 7.52
N GLU A 11 4.66 -58.82 8.13
CA GLU A 11 3.66 -59.82 7.82
C GLU A 11 2.22 -59.37 8.14
N LYS A 12 2.01 -58.63 9.23
CA LYS A 12 0.71 -58.03 9.54
C LYS A 12 0.32 -56.93 8.56
N LEU A 13 1.24 -56.16 8.03
CA LEU A 13 0.98 -55.15 7.01
C LEU A 13 0.64 -55.79 5.65
N VAL A 14 1.39 -56.83 5.26
CA VAL A 14 1.14 -57.57 4.02
C VAL A 14 -0.12 -58.42 4.10
N GLY A 15 -0.49 -58.93 5.31
CA GLY A 15 -1.73 -59.67 5.50
C GLY A 15 -3.01 -58.85 5.43
N SER A 16 -2.92 -57.51 5.38
CA SER A 16 -4.07 -56.62 5.18
C SER A 16 -4.49 -56.46 3.71
N GLU A 17 -3.80 -57.10 2.79
CA GLU A 17 -4.11 -57.07 1.33
C GLU A 17 -5.42 -57.77 0.93
N ARG A 18 -6.15 -58.37 1.87
CA ARG A 18 -7.42 -59.07 1.55
C ARG A 18 -8.70 -58.26 1.72
N LEU A 19 -8.60 -56.99 2.03
CA LEU A 19 -9.73 -56.07 1.93
C LEU A 19 -9.53 -55.30 0.63
N GLY A 20 -10.23 -55.69 -0.42
CA GLY A 20 -10.20 -55.12 -1.77
C GLY A 20 -10.29 -53.61 -1.88
N THR A 21 -9.28 -52.95 -1.39
CA THR A 21 -9.02 -51.56 -1.67
C THR A 21 -8.09 -51.51 -2.88
N GLU A 22 -8.71 -51.41 -4.06
CA GLU A 22 -7.97 -50.89 -5.22
C GLU A 22 -7.28 -49.58 -4.77
N TRP A 23 -5.96 -49.62 -4.66
CA TRP A 23 -5.18 -48.42 -4.41
C TRP A 23 -5.51 -47.44 -5.53
N ARG A 24 -6.20 -46.37 -5.21
CA ARG A 24 -6.45 -45.31 -6.17
C ARG A 24 -5.08 -44.79 -6.64
N GLU A 25 -4.95 -44.69 -7.94
CA GLU A 25 -3.77 -44.13 -8.58
C GLU A 25 -3.38 -42.84 -7.85
N GLN A 26 -2.13 -42.75 -7.41
CA GLN A 26 -1.66 -41.58 -6.64
C GLN A 26 -1.82 -40.32 -7.49
N LYS A 27 -2.67 -39.43 -7.08
CA LYS A 27 -2.82 -38.13 -7.75
C LYS A 27 -1.65 -37.24 -7.31
N PRO A 28 -0.99 -36.58 -8.26
CA PRO A 28 0.03 -35.60 -7.91
C PRO A 28 -0.54 -34.59 -6.91
N LEU A 29 0.23 -34.24 -5.89
CA LEU A 29 -0.10 -33.15 -4.95
C LEU A 29 -0.25 -31.80 -5.67
N TYR A 30 0.44 -31.65 -6.80
CA TYR A 30 0.30 -30.49 -7.67
C TYR A 30 -0.85 -30.69 -8.64
N ARG A 31 -1.85 -29.84 -8.53
CA ARG A 31 -2.84 -29.68 -9.58
C ARG A 31 -2.14 -28.95 -10.74
N PRO A 32 -2.08 -29.50 -11.96
CA PRO A 32 -1.57 -28.74 -13.08
C PRO A 32 -2.40 -27.45 -13.21
N LEU A 33 -1.72 -26.31 -13.15
CA LEU A 33 -2.37 -25.03 -13.36
C LEU A 33 -2.81 -24.96 -14.83
N PRO A 34 -4.02 -24.49 -15.12
CA PRO A 34 -4.44 -24.24 -16.49
C PRO A 34 -3.50 -23.19 -17.11
N GLU A 35 -3.35 -23.22 -18.43
CA GLU A 35 -2.66 -22.15 -19.15
C GLU A 35 -3.25 -20.79 -18.75
N SER A 36 -2.38 -19.79 -18.53
CA SER A 36 -2.84 -18.45 -18.21
C SER A 36 -3.56 -17.84 -19.40
N ALA A 37 -4.77 -17.33 -19.19
CA ALA A 37 -5.44 -16.53 -20.20
C ALA A 37 -4.66 -15.22 -20.45
N PRO A 38 -4.66 -14.70 -21.69
CA PRO A 38 -4.05 -13.41 -21.98
C PRO A 38 -4.76 -12.30 -21.17
N TYR A 39 -4.01 -11.32 -20.70
CA TYR A 39 -4.60 -10.19 -19.97
C TYR A 39 -5.43 -9.32 -20.92
N PRO A 40 -6.69 -8.97 -20.58
CA PRO A 40 -7.60 -8.26 -21.47
C PRO A 40 -7.28 -6.74 -21.49
N VAL A 41 -6.17 -6.35 -22.11
CA VAL A 41 -5.68 -4.96 -22.14
C VAL A 41 -6.71 -4.00 -22.74
N GLU A 42 -7.46 -4.47 -23.72
CA GLU A 42 -8.53 -3.71 -24.37
C GLU A 42 -9.65 -3.27 -23.41
N ALA A 43 -9.86 -4.00 -22.31
CA ALA A 43 -10.84 -3.65 -21.29
C ALA A 43 -10.42 -2.39 -20.47
N LEU A 44 -9.16 -1.99 -20.56
CA LEU A 44 -8.64 -0.79 -19.88
C LEU A 44 -8.93 0.51 -20.67
N GLY A 45 -9.50 0.40 -21.85
CA GLY A 45 -9.75 1.54 -22.76
C GLY A 45 -8.46 2.11 -23.36
N ASP A 46 -8.61 3.16 -24.15
CA ASP A 46 -7.51 3.67 -25.00
C ASP A 46 -6.34 4.24 -24.21
N ILE A 47 -6.61 4.94 -23.10
CA ILE A 47 -5.56 5.64 -22.33
C ILE A 47 -4.73 4.64 -21.52
N LEU A 48 -5.37 3.89 -20.62
CA LEU A 48 -4.64 2.95 -19.76
C LEU A 48 -4.14 1.75 -20.56
N GLY A 49 -4.94 1.23 -21.51
CA GLY A 49 -4.53 0.15 -22.39
C GLY A 49 -3.34 0.55 -23.26
N GLY A 50 -3.36 1.74 -23.86
CA GLY A 50 -2.22 2.27 -24.62
C GLY A 50 -0.95 2.42 -23.79
N ALA A 51 -1.08 2.84 -22.53
CA ALA A 51 0.04 2.92 -21.60
C ALA A 51 0.60 1.52 -21.28
N VAL A 52 -0.27 0.52 -21.06
CA VAL A 52 0.15 -0.88 -20.82
C VAL A 52 0.92 -1.44 -22.03
N GLU A 53 0.39 -1.27 -23.24
CA GLU A 53 1.05 -1.75 -24.47
C GLU A 53 2.42 -1.12 -24.64
N THR A 54 2.49 0.21 -24.55
CA THR A 54 3.76 0.95 -24.67
C THR A 54 4.77 0.53 -23.61
N MET A 55 4.33 0.41 -22.35
CA MET A 55 5.21 0.00 -21.25
C MET A 55 5.71 -1.43 -21.45
N SER A 56 4.83 -2.35 -21.84
CA SER A 56 5.21 -3.75 -22.12
C SER A 56 6.22 -3.85 -23.26
N GLU A 57 6.02 -3.08 -24.32
CA GLU A 57 6.92 -3.05 -25.47
C GLU A 57 8.30 -2.48 -25.12
N ILE A 58 8.36 -1.36 -24.40
CA ILE A 58 9.63 -0.70 -24.06
C ILE A 58 10.40 -1.48 -22.99
N ILE A 59 9.73 -1.91 -21.93
CA ILE A 59 10.38 -2.57 -20.80
C ILE A 59 10.60 -4.06 -21.08
N GLN A 60 9.86 -4.65 -22.01
CA GLN A 60 9.85 -6.09 -22.28
C GLN A 60 9.40 -6.89 -21.04
N ALA A 61 8.34 -6.41 -20.38
CA ALA A 61 7.72 -7.04 -19.22
C ALA A 61 6.33 -7.61 -19.59
N PRO A 62 5.82 -8.62 -18.86
CA PRO A 62 4.48 -9.15 -19.10
C PRO A 62 3.39 -8.09 -19.02
N LYS A 63 2.44 -8.09 -19.99
CA LYS A 63 1.34 -7.13 -20.04
C LYS A 63 0.51 -7.08 -18.75
N ALA A 64 0.24 -8.23 -18.14
CA ALA A 64 -0.48 -8.32 -16.88
C ALA A 64 0.23 -7.57 -15.75
N MET A 65 1.56 -7.63 -15.69
CA MET A 65 2.35 -6.91 -14.71
C MET A 65 2.31 -5.39 -14.96
N CYS A 66 2.48 -4.98 -16.22
CA CYS A 66 2.35 -3.57 -16.60
C CYS A 66 0.96 -3.02 -16.27
N ALA A 67 -0.09 -3.81 -16.55
CA ALA A 67 -1.47 -3.43 -16.25
C ALA A 67 -1.71 -3.25 -14.75
N ASN A 68 -1.22 -4.16 -13.91
CA ASN A 68 -1.34 -4.05 -12.45
C ASN A 68 -0.68 -2.78 -11.93
N SER A 69 0.54 -2.47 -12.35
CA SER A 69 1.25 -1.27 -11.89
C SER A 69 0.59 0.02 -12.39
N ILE A 70 0.08 0.04 -13.64
CA ILE A 70 -0.67 1.18 -14.16
C ILE A 70 -2.00 1.37 -13.42
N LEU A 71 -2.74 0.28 -13.14
CA LEU A 71 -3.98 0.36 -12.36
C LEU A 71 -3.71 0.81 -10.91
N ALA A 72 -2.65 0.33 -10.29
CA ALA A 72 -2.26 0.76 -8.95
C ALA A 72 -1.93 2.27 -8.93
N SER A 73 -1.19 2.75 -9.92
CA SER A 73 -0.88 4.18 -10.10
C SER A 73 -2.16 5.00 -10.34
N ALA A 74 -3.04 4.57 -11.24
CA ALA A 74 -4.31 5.24 -11.49
C ALA A 74 -5.21 5.27 -10.24
N THR A 75 -5.26 4.17 -9.50
CA THR A 75 -6.01 4.09 -8.23
C THR A 75 -5.48 5.11 -7.22
N LEU A 76 -4.17 5.21 -7.03
CA LEU A 76 -3.57 6.21 -6.15
C LEU A 76 -3.93 7.63 -6.55
N ALA A 77 -4.01 7.92 -7.86
CA ALA A 77 -4.37 9.24 -8.36
C ALA A 77 -5.81 9.62 -8.03
N VAL A 78 -6.75 8.66 -8.01
CA VAL A 78 -8.18 8.96 -7.90
C VAL A 78 -8.78 8.66 -6.53
N GLN A 79 -8.18 7.79 -5.72
CA GLN A 79 -8.78 7.29 -4.47
C GLN A 79 -9.11 8.38 -3.44
N GLY A 80 -8.45 9.54 -3.50
CA GLY A 80 -8.75 10.67 -2.63
C GLY A 80 -9.87 11.59 -3.17
N HIS A 81 -10.39 11.31 -4.36
CA HIS A 81 -11.33 12.21 -5.06
C HIS A 81 -12.67 11.56 -5.38
N ILE A 82 -12.73 10.24 -5.48
CA ILE A 82 -13.92 9.50 -5.89
C ILE A 82 -14.12 8.24 -5.07
N ASP A 83 -15.39 7.90 -4.89
CA ASP A 83 -15.87 6.62 -4.37
C ASP A 83 -16.70 5.90 -5.43
N VAL A 84 -16.84 4.58 -5.28
CA VAL A 84 -17.66 3.75 -6.16
C VAL A 84 -18.94 3.36 -5.45
N SER A 85 -20.09 3.59 -6.09
CA SER A 85 -21.39 3.11 -5.60
C SER A 85 -21.74 1.78 -6.28
N ILE A 86 -21.88 0.72 -5.49
CA ILE A 86 -22.28 -0.62 -5.95
C ILE A 86 -23.50 -1.03 -5.13
N ASP A 87 -24.62 -1.29 -5.80
CA ASP A 87 -25.88 -1.68 -5.17
C ASP A 87 -26.32 -0.76 -4.01
N GLY A 88 -26.08 0.55 -4.17
CA GLY A 88 -26.41 1.58 -3.17
C GLY A 88 -25.43 1.66 -1.99
N ARG A 89 -24.33 0.91 -2.02
CA ARG A 89 -23.23 0.99 -1.05
C ARG A 89 -22.08 1.81 -1.62
N ILE A 90 -21.53 2.69 -0.81
CA ILE A 90 -20.37 3.50 -1.17
C ILE A 90 -19.10 2.77 -0.72
N HIS A 91 -18.17 2.59 -1.63
CA HIS A 91 -16.88 1.94 -1.40
C HIS A 91 -15.74 2.88 -1.85
N PRO A 92 -14.65 2.95 -1.09
CA PRO A 92 -13.45 3.65 -1.55
C PRO A 92 -12.88 2.94 -2.79
N THR A 93 -12.24 3.69 -3.66
CA THR A 93 -11.57 3.15 -4.85
C THR A 93 -10.21 2.51 -4.55
N SER A 94 -9.74 2.56 -3.30
CA SER A 94 -8.47 1.91 -2.90
C SER A 94 -8.52 0.40 -3.09
N ASN A 95 -7.45 -0.15 -3.65
CA ASN A 95 -7.34 -1.56 -4.02
C ASN A 95 -5.98 -2.15 -3.64
N PHE A 96 -5.92 -3.47 -3.63
CA PHE A 96 -4.69 -4.24 -3.48
C PHE A 96 -4.33 -4.87 -4.82
N PHE A 97 -3.11 -4.60 -5.30
CA PHE A 97 -2.57 -5.17 -6.52
C PHE A 97 -1.38 -6.05 -6.17
N ILE A 98 -1.43 -7.31 -6.57
CA ILE A 98 -0.36 -8.27 -6.32
C ILE A 98 0.07 -8.85 -7.66
N SER A 99 1.35 -8.71 -7.99
CA SER A 99 1.98 -9.32 -9.15
C SER A 99 2.97 -10.40 -8.71
N ILE A 100 2.75 -11.62 -9.16
CA ILE A 100 3.66 -12.73 -8.94
C ILE A 100 4.47 -12.92 -10.23
N GLY A 101 5.78 -12.86 -10.12
CA GLY A 101 6.67 -13.02 -11.24
C GLY A 101 8.02 -13.60 -10.81
N GLU A 102 8.70 -14.26 -11.72
CA GLU A 102 10.03 -14.79 -11.48
C GLU A 102 11.07 -13.69 -11.28
N SER A 103 12.23 -14.07 -10.76
CA SER A 103 13.36 -13.15 -10.65
C SER A 103 13.81 -12.75 -12.06
N GLY A 104 13.99 -11.43 -12.27
CA GLY A 104 14.41 -10.92 -13.59
C GLY A 104 13.29 -10.45 -14.51
N GLU A 105 12.02 -10.65 -14.18
CA GLU A 105 10.86 -10.18 -14.98
C GLU A 105 10.62 -8.66 -14.94
N ARG A 106 11.62 -7.90 -14.48
CA ARG A 106 11.64 -6.44 -14.53
C ARG A 106 10.52 -5.73 -13.74
N LYS A 107 10.00 -6.37 -12.67
CA LYS A 107 8.95 -5.81 -11.80
C LYS A 107 9.25 -4.38 -11.37
N SER A 108 10.42 -4.15 -10.76
CA SER A 108 10.82 -2.83 -10.27
C SER A 108 10.98 -1.79 -11.39
N ALA A 109 11.29 -2.21 -12.62
CA ALA A 109 11.35 -1.29 -13.75
C ALA A 109 9.95 -0.83 -14.18
N VAL A 110 8.98 -1.73 -14.15
CA VAL A 110 7.57 -1.43 -14.44
C VAL A 110 7.01 -0.45 -13.40
N ASP A 111 7.18 -0.76 -12.12
CA ASP A 111 6.71 0.10 -11.02
C ASP A 111 7.35 1.48 -11.05
N LYS A 112 8.65 1.56 -11.31
CA LYS A 112 9.36 2.84 -11.43
C LYS A 112 8.79 3.75 -12.52
N VAL A 113 8.38 3.18 -13.65
CA VAL A 113 7.76 3.95 -14.74
C VAL A 113 6.32 4.33 -14.40
N ALA A 114 5.53 3.38 -13.88
CA ALA A 114 4.15 3.63 -13.50
C ALA A 114 3.99 4.69 -12.40
N LEU A 115 4.92 4.70 -11.44
CA LEU A 115 4.88 5.62 -10.29
C LEU A 115 5.57 6.96 -10.54
N LYS A 116 6.27 7.13 -11.66
CA LYS A 116 7.01 8.36 -11.95
C LYS A 116 6.19 9.65 -11.76
N PRO A 117 4.94 9.75 -12.25
CA PRO A 117 4.13 10.96 -12.05
C PRO A 117 3.86 11.26 -10.56
N HIS A 118 3.64 10.24 -9.75
CA HIS A 118 3.41 10.40 -8.31
C HIS A 118 4.68 10.80 -7.56
N ILE A 119 5.84 10.26 -7.98
CA ILE A 119 7.14 10.64 -7.43
C ILE A 119 7.42 12.11 -7.71
N ASP A 120 7.16 12.57 -8.94
CA ASP A 120 7.35 13.97 -9.32
C ASP A 120 6.40 14.89 -8.55
N TYR A 121 5.14 14.52 -8.42
CA TYR A 121 4.17 15.27 -7.63
C TYR A 121 4.54 15.31 -6.13
N GLN A 122 5.02 14.21 -5.58
CA GLN A 122 5.50 14.19 -4.19
C GLN A 122 6.70 15.14 -3.98
N GLU A 123 7.55 15.28 -4.99
CA GLU A 123 8.67 16.24 -4.92
C GLU A 123 8.18 17.70 -4.94
N GLU A 124 7.12 18.00 -5.69
CA GLU A 124 6.46 19.31 -5.65
C GLU A 124 5.83 19.56 -4.26
N LEU A 125 5.13 18.58 -3.71
CA LEU A 125 4.59 18.67 -2.36
C LEU A 125 5.68 18.92 -1.31
N ARG A 126 6.85 18.30 -1.45
CA ARG A 126 7.99 18.54 -0.55
C ARG A 126 8.48 19.98 -0.58
N LYS A 127 8.54 20.60 -1.77
CA LYS A 127 8.94 22.00 -1.91
C LYS A 127 7.93 22.93 -1.24
N THR A 128 6.63 22.73 -1.51
CA THR A 128 5.56 23.50 -0.89
C THR A 128 5.57 23.35 0.62
N HIS A 129 5.71 22.12 1.12
CA HIS A 129 5.80 21.84 2.56
C HIS A 129 6.97 22.55 3.23
N GLN A 130 8.13 22.66 2.56
CA GLN A 130 9.28 23.39 3.13
C GLN A 130 8.99 24.88 3.29
N GLU A 131 8.25 25.48 2.39
CA GLU A 131 7.83 26.89 2.48
C GLU A 131 6.77 27.08 3.56
N GLU A 132 5.74 26.25 3.59
CA GLU A 132 4.70 26.26 4.62
C GLU A 132 5.29 26.00 6.01
N LEU A 133 6.28 25.11 6.13
CA LEU A 133 6.96 24.84 7.41
C LEU A 133 7.73 26.06 7.95
N LYS A 134 8.31 26.88 7.05
CA LYS A 134 8.96 28.14 7.46
C LYS A 134 7.92 29.12 8.01
N THR A 135 6.80 29.27 7.32
CA THR A 135 5.69 30.14 7.76
C THR A 135 5.12 29.65 9.09
N TYR A 136 4.83 28.36 9.19
CA TYR A 136 4.34 27.76 10.44
C TYR A 136 5.28 28.01 11.63
N ARG A 137 6.60 27.89 11.44
CA ARG A 137 7.58 28.15 12.51
C ARG A 137 7.54 29.59 13.00
N LEU A 138 7.32 30.54 12.12
CA LEU A 138 7.16 31.94 12.50
C LEU A 138 5.85 32.18 13.22
N ASP A 139 4.76 31.62 12.71
CA ASP A 139 3.44 31.80 13.27
C ASP A 139 3.32 31.17 14.68
N ILE A 140 3.85 29.96 14.86
CA ILE A 140 3.85 29.30 16.18
C ILE A 140 4.76 30.03 17.18
N GLU A 141 5.86 30.65 16.72
CA GLU A 141 6.70 31.48 17.58
C GLU A 141 5.98 32.75 18.01
N VAL A 142 5.27 33.40 17.09
CA VAL A 142 4.45 34.60 17.39
C VAL A 142 3.32 34.23 18.37
N TYR A 143 2.59 33.15 18.08
CA TYR A 143 1.54 32.63 18.94
C TYR A 143 2.05 32.38 20.38
N ASN A 144 3.18 31.66 20.50
CA ASN A 144 3.78 31.34 21.79
C ASN A 144 4.24 32.63 22.55
N LYS A 145 4.85 33.59 21.85
CA LYS A 145 5.26 34.87 22.47
C LYS A 145 4.07 35.67 22.98
N ILE A 146 2.96 35.70 22.24
CA ILE A 146 1.72 36.37 22.66
C ILE A 146 1.17 35.63 23.89
N LYS A 147 1.00 34.32 23.82
CA LYS A 147 0.53 33.47 24.89
C LYS A 147 1.35 33.67 26.20
N ASP A 148 2.68 33.63 26.08
CA ASP A 148 3.59 33.83 27.22
C ASP A 148 3.51 35.23 27.81
N LYS A 149 3.44 36.27 26.97
CA LYS A 149 3.34 37.64 27.42
C LYS A 149 2.15 37.89 28.35
N PHE A 150 1.02 37.29 28.00
CA PHE A 150 -0.23 37.43 28.77
C PHE A 150 -0.37 36.39 29.87
N SER A 151 0.33 35.21 29.78
CA SER A 151 0.29 34.16 30.78
C SER A 151 1.26 34.36 31.94
N ARG A 152 2.26 35.27 31.84
CA ARG A 152 3.32 35.41 32.86
C ARG A 152 2.84 35.90 34.23
N LYS A 153 1.66 36.58 34.35
CA LYS A 153 1.01 36.94 35.62
C LYS A 153 -0.50 37.00 35.46
N PRO A 154 -1.19 35.91 35.19
CA PRO A 154 -2.66 35.97 35.18
C PRO A 154 -3.16 36.20 36.59
N LYS A 155 -3.93 37.25 36.80
CA LYS A 155 -4.55 37.55 38.11
C LYS A 155 -5.76 36.64 38.35
N ASN A 156 -6.40 36.19 37.27
CA ASN A 156 -7.58 35.33 37.31
C ASN A 156 -7.76 34.55 36.00
N ARG A 157 -8.79 33.69 35.98
CA ARG A 157 -9.14 32.86 34.79
C ARG A 157 -9.56 33.70 33.58
N GLU A 158 -10.10 34.89 33.83
CA GLU A 158 -10.57 35.79 32.79
C GLU A 158 -9.41 36.45 32.03
N ASP A 159 -8.32 36.81 32.73
CA ASP A 159 -7.08 37.32 32.12
C ASP A 159 -6.45 36.26 31.22
N MET A 160 -6.47 35.00 31.65
CA MET A 160 -5.97 33.85 30.82
C MET A 160 -6.82 33.68 29.56
N ARG A 161 -8.15 33.79 29.69
CA ARG A 161 -9.06 33.68 28.55
C ARG A 161 -8.84 34.80 27.52
N LYS A 162 -8.69 36.02 27.97
CA LYS A 162 -8.36 37.17 27.11
C LYS A 162 -7.00 36.98 26.41
N ALA A 163 -6.02 36.42 27.12
CA ALA A 163 -4.72 36.11 26.54
C ALA A 163 -4.81 35.12 25.37
N LEU A 164 -5.59 34.07 25.52
CA LEU A 164 -5.85 33.08 24.47
C LEU A 164 -6.66 33.67 23.32
N GLU A 165 -7.67 34.49 23.61
CA GLU A 165 -8.45 35.20 22.59
C GLU A 165 -7.56 36.18 21.78
N MET A 166 -6.59 36.85 22.40
CA MET A 166 -5.63 37.73 21.71
C MET A 166 -4.57 36.97 20.93
N ALA A 167 -4.19 35.79 21.36
CA ALA A 167 -3.26 34.94 20.62
C ALA A 167 -3.88 34.35 19.34
N GLY A 168 -5.21 34.24 19.30
CA GLY A 168 -5.93 33.63 18.19
C GLY A 168 -5.88 32.09 18.23
N GLU A 169 -6.17 31.50 17.10
CA GLU A 169 -6.10 30.04 16.96
C GLU A 169 -4.63 29.58 16.90
N GLU A 170 -4.36 28.45 17.54
CA GLU A 170 -3.03 27.83 17.47
C GLU A 170 -2.73 27.38 16.03
N PRO A 171 -1.61 27.81 15.43
CA PRO A 171 -1.24 27.39 14.09
C PRO A 171 -1.10 25.89 13.98
N PHE A 172 -1.65 25.30 12.91
CA PHE A 172 -1.51 23.89 12.62
C PHE A 172 -0.25 23.64 11.78
N PRO A 173 0.49 22.55 12.06
CA PRO A 173 1.62 22.16 11.22
C PRO A 173 1.13 21.76 9.82
N PRO A 174 1.89 22.07 8.77
CA PRO A 174 1.55 21.65 7.42
C PRO A 174 1.59 20.12 7.30
N LEU A 175 0.75 19.57 6.41
CA LEU A 175 0.68 18.13 6.16
C LEU A 175 2.02 17.60 5.63
N LEU A 176 2.44 16.45 6.11
CA LEU A 176 3.64 15.79 5.62
C LEU A 176 3.47 15.42 4.13
N PRO A 177 4.50 15.66 3.30
CA PRO A 177 4.42 15.47 1.85
C PRO A 177 4.65 14.01 1.44
N PHE A 178 3.98 13.05 2.10
CA PHE A 178 4.06 11.64 1.79
C PHE A 178 2.85 11.20 0.95
N LEU A 179 3.12 10.71 -0.24
CA LEU A 179 2.14 10.11 -1.15
C LEU A 179 2.44 8.63 -1.38
N ILE A 180 3.72 8.29 -1.47
CA ILE A 180 4.20 6.92 -1.68
C ILE A 180 5.04 6.50 -0.47
N SER A 181 4.74 5.30 0.05
CA SER A 181 5.53 4.60 1.06
C SER A 181 6.04 3.28 0.49
N GLU A 182 7.33 3.02 0.57
CA GLU A 182 7.94 1.79 0.06
C GLU A 182 8.08 0.75 1.17
N GLU A 183 8.56 1.15 2.34
CA GLU A 183 8.87 0.25 3.46
C GLU A 183 8.58 0.92 4.82
N PRO A 184 7.33 1.31 5.10
CA PRO A 184 7.03 1.92 6.37
C PRO A 184 7.03 0.88 7.50
N THR A 185 7.48 1.28 8.69
CA THR A 185 7.10 0.56 9.90
C THR A 185 5.62 0.78 10.17
N TYR A 186 4.99 -0.10 10.96
CA TYR A 186 3.58 0.07 11.34
C TYR A 186 3.31 1.44 11.97
N GLU A 187 4.14 1.84 12.94
CA GLU A 187 4.03 3.15 13.61
C GLU A 187 4.26 4.30 12.62
N GLY A 188 5.21 4.14 11.71
CA GLY A 188 5.50 5.12 10.66
C GLY A 188 4.31 5.30 9.71
N LEU A 189 3.65 4.21 9.32
CA LEU A 189 2.46 4.24 8.47
C LEU A 189 1.30 4.94 9.17
N VAL A 190 0.99 4.56 10.42
CA VAL A 190 -0.08 5.20 11.20
C VAL A 190 0.17 6.70 11.33
N LYS A 191 1.40 7.10 11.66
CA LYS A 191 1.78 8.51 11.77
C LYS A 191 1.69 9.26 10.43
N SER A 192 2.07 8.62 9.33
CA SER A 192 1.97 9.24 8.01
C SER A 192 0.53 9.45 7.56
N LEU A 193 -0.40 8.56 7.93
CA LEU A 193 -1.84 8.72 7.68
C LEU A 193 -2.47 9.81 8.57
N GLU A 194 -1.98 9.98 9.81
CA GLU A 194 -2.46 11.03 10.71
C GLU A 194 -1.96 12.43 10.32
N GLN A 195 -0.71 12.55 9.88
CA GLN A 195 -0.04 13.83 9.69
C GLN A 195 0.26 14.16 8.21
N GLY A 196 0.00 13.24 7.31
CA GLY A 196 0.28 13.36 5.88
C GLY A 196 -0.96 13.51 5.01
N GLN A 197 -0.78 13.23 3.75
CA GLN A 197 -1.86 13.23 2.76
C GLN A 197 -2.88 12.15 3.10
N ALA A 198 -4.17 12.45 2.93
CA ALA A 198 -5.26 11.50 3.17
C ALA A 198 -5.24 10.31 2.20
N SER A 199 -4.65 10.50 1.00
CA SER A 199 -4.48 9.48 -0.02
C SER A 199 -3.01 9.09 -0.10
N GLN A 200 -2.70 7.84 0.21
CA GLN A 200 -1.34 7.30 0.17
C GLN A 200 -1.35 5.91 -0.47
N GLY A 201 -0.25 5.55 -1.14
CA GLY A 201 -0.01 4.25 -1.73
C GLY A 201 1.17 3.55 -1.06
N LEU A 202 1.00 2.27 -0.73
CA LEU A 202 2.07 1.41 -0.27
C LEU A 202 2.53 0.53 -1.43
N PHE A 203 3.80 0.68 -1.83
CA PHE A 203 4.40 -0.06 -2.93
C PHE A 203 5.64 -0.78 -2.43
N SER A 204 5.72 -2.08 -2.72
CA SER A 204 6.88 -2.89 -2.38
C SER A 204 7.15 -3.88 -3.50
N ASP A 205 8.40 -4.05 -3.87
CA ASP A 205 8.85 -5.05 -4.85
C ASP A 205 9.13 -6.42 -4.22
N GLU A 206 9.07 -6.52 -2.89
CA GLU A 206 9.26 -7.75 -2.13
C GLU A 206 8.00 -8.12 -1.32
N GLY A 207 7.31 -9.20 -1.72
CA GLY A 207 6.10 -9.68 -1.04
C GLY A 207 6.32 -10.29 0.36
N GLY A 208 7.55 -10.50 0.80
CA GLY A 208 7.88 -11.10 2.09
C GLY A 208 7.67 -10.20 3.31
N ARG A 209 7.12 -9.01 3.11
CA ARG A 209 6.91 -7.98 4.15
C ARG A 209 5.45 -7.74 4.52
N PHE A 210 4.53 -8.50 3.92
CA PHE A 210 3.09 -8.45 4.19
C PHE A 210 2.61 -9.64 5.00
#